data_50c4bcb718c070cfb90161ff0f0fac5f
#
_entry.id   50c4bcb718c070cfb90161ff0f0fac5f
#
_cell.length_a   1.000
_cell.length_b   1.000
_cell.length_c   1.000
_cell.angle_alpha   90.00
_cell.angle_beta   90.00
_cell.angle_gamma   90.00
#
_symmetry.space_group_name_H-M   'P 1'
#
loop_
_entity.id
_entity.type
_entity.pdbx_description
1 polymer ?
#
loop_
_entity_poly.entity_id
_entity_poly.type
_entity_poly.pdbx_seq_one_letter_code
_entity_poly.pdbx_strand_id
1 'polypeptide(L)'
;GETLPLVVALHGGSGHGRQFLWSWLRAVRSDPCILIAPTSSERTWSLMNPEADSQRLHGLVAYAQEHWSIDPERILLTGMSDGGTFSYVCGLQSDSPFTHLAPCSASFHPMLMEVVDPARAQGLPIYLMHGALDWMFPVSVAQEANTALSAAGAKVVYREIENLSHSY
;
A
#
# COMPACT_ATOMS: atom_id res chain seq x y z
N GLY A 1 7.36 24.79 11.32
CA GLY A 1 6.86 23.71 12.16
C GLY A 1 7.44 22.37 11.72
N GLU A 2 7.45 21.39 12.59
CA GLU A 2 7.88 20.03 12.25
C GLU A 2 6.92 19.42 11.23
N THR A 3 7.45 18.76 10.21
CA THR A 3 6.66 18.04 9.23
C THR A 3 6.43 16.60 9.69
N LEU A 4 5.27 16.03 9.39
CA LEU A 4 4.89 14.67 9.76
C LEU A 4 4.80 13.76 8.53
N PRO A 5 5.09 12.46 8.69
CA PRO A 5 4.76 11.48 7.65
C PRO A 5 3.25 11.41 7.40
N LEU A 6 2.88 11.11 6.17
CA LEU A 6 1.50 10.76 5.81
C LEU A 6 1.41 9.25 5.58
N VAL A 7 0.42 8.61 6.19
CA VAL A 7 0.07 7.20 5.96
C VAL A 7 -1.34 7.14 5.38
N VAL A 8 -1.47 6.55 4.20
CA VAL A 8 -2.76 6.22 3.60
C VAL A 8 -2.96 4.72 3.68
N ALA A 9 -3.95 4.27 4.47
CA ALA A 9 -4.17 2.87 4.80
C ALA A 9 -5.47 2.35 4.19
N LEU A 10 -5.35 1.36 3.30
CA LEU A 10 -6.43 0.80 2.50
C LEU A 10 -6.98 -0.48 3.12
N HIS A 11 -8.30 -0.51 3.41
CA HIS A 11 -8.99 -1.68 3.94
C HIS A 11 -9.03 -2.85 2.94
N GLY A 12 -9.30 -4.06 3.42
CA GLY A 12 -9.56 -5.25 2.60
C GLY A 12 -10.93 -5.24 1.92
N GLY A 13 -11.21 -6.26 1.11
CA GLY A 13 -12.47 -6.42 0.40
C GLY A 13 -13.68 -6.39 1.35
N SER A 14 -14.73 -5.71 0.95
CA SER A 14 -15.94 -5.48 1.76
C SER A 14 -15.69 -4.77 3.10
N GLY A 15 -14.49 -4.19 3.30
CA GLY A 15 -14.14 -3.43 4.49
C GLY A 15 -14.61 -1.98 4.43
N HIS A 16 -14.20 -1.23 5.44
CA HIS A 16 -14.52 0.19 5.56
C HIS A 16 -13.37 0.93 6.23
N GLY A 17 -13.00 2.10 5.70
CA GLY A 17 -11.87 2.89 6.21
C GLY A 17 -11.97 3.20 7.70
N ARG A 18 -13.17 3.59 8.18
CA ARG A 18 -13.38 3.87 9.60
C ARG A 18 -13.07 2.69 10.52
N GLN A 19 -13.40 1.46 10.10
CA GLN A 19 -13.06 0.26 10.87
C GLN A 19 -11.58 -0.04 10.79
N PHE A 20 -10.99 0.09 9.62
CA PHE A 20 -9.56 -0.14 9.40
C PHE A 20 -8.68 0.85 10.14
N LEU A 21 -9.13 2.09 10.30
CA LEU A 21 -8.44 3.13 11.08
C LEU A 21 -8.09 2.67 12.50
N TRP A 22 -8.99 1.94 13.16
CA TRP A 22 -8.77 1.46 14.53
C TRP A 22 -7.59 0.51 14.65
N SER A 23 -7.28 -0.25 13.62
CA SER A 23 -6.12 -1.17 13.58
C SER A 23 -4.78 -0.43 13.68
N TRP A 24 -4.75 0.85 13.29
CA TRP A 24 -3.54 1.67 13.23
C TRP A 24 -3.29 2.53 14.46
N LEU A 25 -4.24 2.64 15.39
CA LEU A 25 -4.13 3.56 16.51
C LEU A 25 -2.89 3.34 17.40
N ARG A 26 -2.46 2.08 17.54
CA ARG A 26 -1.26 1.76 18.32
C ARG A 26 -0.02 2.31 17.63
N ALA A 27 0.11 2.08 16.32
CA ALA A 27 1.24 2.55 15.53
C ALA A 27 1.35 4.09 15.55
N VAL A 28 0.24 4.78 15.33
CA VAL A 28 0.19 6.26 15.35
C VAL A 28 0.55 6.86 16.70
N ARG A 29 0.25 6.15 17.80
CA ARG A 29 0.65 6.60 19.15
C ARG A 29 2.15 6.46 19.41
N SER A 30 2.76 5.45 18.82
CA SER A 30 4.20 5.20 18.97
C SER A 30 5.04 6.10 18.07
N ASP A 31 4.57 6.27 16.84
CA ASP A 31 5.25 7.03 15.80
C ASP A 31 4.28 8.05 15.19
N PRO A 32 4.34 9.31 15.62
CA PRO A 32 3.41 10.34 15.17
C PRO A 32 3.40 10.52 13.66
N CYS A 33 2.22 10.42 13.07
CA CYS A 33 1.99 10.63 11.64
C CYS A 33 0.56 11.17 11.42
N ILE A 34 0.30 11.70 10.24
CA ILE A 34 -1.06 11.91 9.77
C ILE A 34 -1.53 10.60 9.13
N LEU A 35 -2.64 10.06 9.61
CA LEU A 35 -3.22 8.81 9.13
C LEU A 35 -4.56 9.07 8.45
N ILE A 36 -4.68 8.62 7.22
CA ILE A 36 -5.93 8.64 6.45
C ILE A 36 -6.29 7.19 6.07
N ALA A 37 -7.48 6.76 6.45
CA ALA A 37 -8.03 5.46 6.06
C ALA A 37 -9.31 5.67 5.24
N PRO A 38 -9.19 5.82 3.91
CA PRO A 38 -10.35 6.03 3.05
C PRO A 38 -11.18 4.76 2.90
N THR A 39 -12.43 4.92 2.52
CA THR A 39 -13.29 3.80 2.09
C THR A 39 -13.29 3.74 0.57
N SER A 40 -13.21 2.54 -0.01
CA SER A 40 -13.32 2.31 -1.45
C SER A 40 -14.66 2.83 -2.00
N SER A 41 -14.70 3.19 -3.27
CA SER A 41 -15.93 3.68 -3.93
C SER A 41 -17.00 2.60 -4.05
N GLU A 42 -16.57 1.35 -4.17
CA GLU A 42 -17.41 0.16 -4.31
C GLU A 42 -17.16 -0.81 -3.15
N ARG A 43 -17.62 -2.07 -3.25
CA ARG A 43 -17.38 -3.10 -2.23
C ARG A 43 -15.89 -3.35 -1.95
N THR A 44 -15.06 -3.06 -2.94
CA THR A 44 -13.62 -3.11 -2.84
C THR A 44 -12.98 -2.07 -3.75
N TRP A 45 -11.66 -2.01 -3.77
CA TRP A 45 -10.90 -1.10 -4.62
C TRP A 45 -11.06 -1.49 -6.10
N SER A 46 -11.06 -0.50 -6.98
CA SER A 46 -11.33 -0.65 -8.41
C SER A 46 -10.15 -1.28 -9.18
N LEU A 47 -9.84 -2.55 -8.87
CA LEU A 47 -8.69 -3.28 -9.45
C LEU A 47 -8.78 -3.42 -10.97
N MET A 48 -10.00 -3.52 -11.53
CA MET A 48 -10.21 -3.67 -12.98
C MET A 48 -10.25 -2.33 -13.72
N ASN A 49 -10.51 -1.24 -13.01
CA ASN A 49 -10.46 0.12 -13.54
C ASN A 49 -9.84 1.03 -12.48
N PRO A 50 -8.50 0.96 -12.29
CA PRO A 50 -7.84 1.57 -11.14
C PRO A 50 -7.87 3.11 -11.14
N GLU A 51 -8.15 3.74 -12.27
CA GLU A 51 -8.06 5.19 -12.44
C GLU A 51 -8.92 5.95 -11.41
N ALA A 52 -10.18 5.53 -11.21
CA ALA A 52 -11.11 6.24 -10.34
C ALA A 52 -10.63 6.30 -8.88
N ASP A 53 -10.25 5.16 -8.29
CA ASP A 53 -9.76 5.14 -6.92
C ASP A 53 -8.33 5.71 -6.82
N SER A 54 -7.47 5.52 -7.83
CA SER A 54 -6.14 6.14 -7.85
C SER A 54 -6.23 7.67 -7.81
N GLN A 55 -7.07 8.27 -8.63
CA GLN A 55 -7.26 9.73 -8.62
C GLN A 55 -7.80 10.24 -7.28
N ARG A 56 -8.71 9.49 -6.64
CA ARG A 56 -9.19 9.83 -5.30
C ARG A 56 -8.07 9.78 -4.26
N LEU A 57 -7.20 8.77 -4.30
CA LEU A 57 -6.06 8.67 -3.39
C LEU A 57 -5.04 9.79 -3.64
N HIS A 58 -4.74 10.12 -4.90
CA HIS A 58 -3.89 11.27 -5.23
C HIS A 58 -4.49 12.57 -4.70
N GLY A 59 -5.79 12.77 -4.86
CA GLY A 59 -6.52 13.92 -4.31
C GLY A 59 -6.47 14.00 -2.79
N LEU A 60 -6.53 12.86 -2.08
CA LEU A 60 -6.37 12.82 -0.63
C LEU A 60 -4.97 13.23 -0.17
N VAL A 61 -3.93 12.83 -0.90
CA VAL A 61 -2.55 13.26 -0.62
C VAL A 61 -2.42 14.78 -0.81
N ALA A 62 -2.92 15.31 -1.93
CA ALA A 62 -2.91 16.74 -2.20
C ALA A 62 -3.65 17.53 -1.12
N TYR A 63 -4.84 17.07 -0.74
CA TYR A 63 -5.61 17.66 0.35
C TYR A 63 -4.85 17.67 1.67
N ALA A 64 -4.20 16.54 2.02
CA ALA A 64 -3.41 16.46 3.24
C ALA A 64 -2.25 17.46 3.25
N GLN A 65 -1.54 17.59 2.13
CA GLN A 65 -0.43 18.53 1.98
C GLN A 65 -0.87 19.99 2.06
N GLU A 66 -2.09 20.31 1.64
CA GLU A 66 -2.65 21.67 1.76
C GLU A 66 -3.06 22.03 3.20
N HIS A 67 -3.51 21.04 3.99
CA HIS A 67 -4.12 21.28 5.30
C HIS A 67 -3.20 20.97 6.48
N TRP A 68 -2.18 20.14 6.29
CA TRP A 68 -1.23 19.77 7.35
C TRP A 68 0.22 19.85 6.86
N SER A 69 1.14 20.01 7.79
CA SER A 69 2.58 20.02 7.51
C SER A 69 3.06 18.59 7.23
N ILE A 70 2.83 18.12 6.02
CA ILE A 70 3.26 16.79 5.56
C ILE A 70 4.69 16.87 5.02
N ASP A 71 5.51 15.88 5.38
CA ASP A 71 6.80 15.66 4.76
C ASP A 71 6.61 15.00 3.38
N PRO A 72 6.92 15.68 2.28
CA PRO A 72 6.68 15.16 0.94
C PRO A 72 7.53 13.94 0.59
N GLU A 73 8.57 13.67 1.37
CA GLU A 73 9.44 12.51 1.19
C GLU A 73 9.02 11.29 2.01
N ARG A 74 7.99 11.44 2.86
CA ARG A 74 7.50 10.38 3.73
C ARG A 74 5.99 10.20 3.58
N ILE A 75 5.56 9.74 2.40
CA ILE A 75 4.17 9.46 2.07
C ILE A 75 4.03 7.97 1.78
N LEU A 76 3.43 7.24 2.71
CA LEU A 76 3.26 5.80 2.66
C LEU A 76 1.86 5.42 2.17
N LEU A 77 1.80 4.54 1.18
CA LEU A 77 0.58 3.80 0.83
C LEU A 77 0.70 2.37 1.34
N THR A 78 -0.25 1.97 2.16
CA THR A 78 -0.33 0.62 2.70
C THR A 78 -1.74 0.08 2.58
N GLY A 79 -1.90 -1.21 2.72
CA GLY A 79 -3.21 -1.85 2.69
C GLY A 79 -3.14 -3.33 2.96
N MET A 80 -4.28 -3.89 3.34
CA MET A 80 -4.46 -5.30 3.64
C MET A 80 -5.30 -5.96 2.55
N SER A 81 -4.92 -7.15 2.08
CA SER A 81 -5.68 -7.94 1.10
C SER A 81 -5.94 -7.14 -0.19
N ASP A 82 -7.19 -6.89 -0.58
CA ASP A 82 -7.51 -6.05 -1.75
C ASP A 82 -6.90 -4.64 -1.64
N GLY A 83 -6.84 -4.06 -0.45
CA GLY A 83 -6.16 -2.79 -0.22
C GLY A 83 -4.65 -2.88 -0.45
N GLY A 84 -4.04 -3.98 -0.07
CA GLY A 84 -2.63 -4.27 -0.37
C GLY A 84 -2.39 -4.46 -1.86
N THR A 85 -3.27 -5.20 -2.55
CA THR A 85 -3.23 -5.38 -4.01
C THR A 85 -3.37 -4.03 -4.72
N PHE A 86 -4.31 -3.20 -4.29
CA PHE A 86 -4.50 -1.87 -4.87
C PHE A 86 -3.33 -0.93 -4.57
N SER A 87 -2.62 -1.12 -3.45
CA SER A 87 -1.41 -0.33 -3.16
C SER A 87 -0.28 -0.59 -4.16
N TYR A 88 -0.16 -1.81 -4.70
CA TYR A 88 0.72 -2.05 -5.83
C TYR A 88 0.24 -1.30 -7.08
N VAL A 89 -1.03 -1.45 -7.43
CA VAL A 89 -1.60 -0.88 -8.65
C VAL A 89 -1.49 0.65 -8.67
N CYS A 90 -1.88 1.31 -7.60
CA CYS A 90 -1.82 2.77 -7.47
C CYS A 90 -0.39 3.26 -7.21
N GLY A 91 0.34 2.57 -6.33
CA GLY A 91 1.68 2.98 -5.90
C GLY A 91 2.75 2.87 -6.99
N LEU A 92 2.59 1.95 -7.93
CA LEU A 92 3.52 1.73 -9.03
C LEU A 92 3.20 2.56 -10.29
N GLN A 93 2.15 3.37 -10.30
CA GLN A 93 1.89 4.31 -11.39
C GLN A 93 2.99 5.38 -11.43
N SER A 94 3.35 5.82 -12.64
CA SER A 94 4.44 6.78 -12.86
C SER A 94 4.20 8.14 -12.19
N ASP A 95 2.94 8.54 -12.06
CA ASP A 95 2.50 9.80 -11.43
C ASP A 95 2.12 9.65 -9.95
N SER A 96 2.38 8.49 -9.34
CA SER A 96 2.03 8.21 -7.95
C SER A 96 2.74 9.15 -6.98
N PRO A 97 2.02 9.81 -6.07
CA PRO A 97 2.61 10.68 -5.05
C PRO A 97 3.22 9.91 -3.87
N PHE A 98 3.05 8.60 -3.82
CA PHE A 98 3.51 7.78 -2.70
C PHE A 98 5.00 7.49 -2.83
N THR A 99 5.74 7.82 -1.77
CA THR A 99 7.20 7.62 -1.70
C THR A 99 7.59 6.25 -1.15
N HIS A 100 6.67 5.57 -0.49
CA HIS A 100 6.85 4.26 0.14
C HIS A 100 5.60 3.42 -0.05
N LEU A 101 5.77 2.10 -0.21
CA LEU A 101 4.66 1.15 -0.26
C LEU A 101 4.80 0.08 0.83
N ALA A 102 3.67 -0.35 1.40
CA ALA A 102 3.66 -1.46 2.37
C ALA A 102 2.44 -2.35 2.16
N PRO A 103 2.39 -3.15 1.09
CA PRO A 103 1.32 -4.11 0.86
C PRO A 103 1.41 -5.27 1.87
N CYS A 104 0.25 -5.64 2.45
CA CYS A 104 0.13 -6.69 3.44
C CYS A 104 -0.89 -7.73 2.99
N SER A 105 -0.52 -9.01 3.03
CA SER A 105 -1.41 -10.14 2.65
C SER A 105 -2.12 -9.88 1.32
N ALA A 106 -1.37 -9.38 0.35
CA ALA A 106 -1.88 -8.90 -0.93
C ALA A 106 -1.73 -9.96 -2.02
N SER A 107 -2.62 -9.90 -3.02
CA SER A 107 -2.40 -10.57 -4.29
C SER A 107 -1.41 -9.77 -5.14
N PHE A 108 -0.66 -10.47 -5.96
CA PHE A 108 0.25 -9.88 -6.93
C PHE A 108 0.20 -10.69 -8.22
N HIS A 109 0.08 -10.00 -9.36
CA HIS A 109 0.15 -10.66 -10.66
C HIS A 109 1.38 -10.14 -11.42
N PRO A 110 2.27 -11.02 -11.92
CA PRO A 110 3.51 -10.61 -12.61
C PRO A 110 3.27 -9.68 -13.80
N MET A 111 2.14 -9.81 -14.49
CA MET A 111 1.76 -8.91 -15.60
C MET A 111 1.66 -7.44 -15.18
N LEU A 112 1.49 -7.14 -13.89
CA LEU A 112 1.56 -5.76 -13.41
C LEU A 112 2.90 -5.11 -13.79
N MET A 113 3.99 -5.88 -13.75
CA MET A 113 5.33 -5.38 -14.06
C MET A 113 5.53 -5.04 -15.55
N GLU A 114 4.67 -5.55 -16.43
CA GLU A 114 4.72 -5.24 -17.87
C GLU A 114 4.25 -3.81 -18.18
N VAL A 115 3.43 -3.24 -17.28
CA VAL A 115 2.87 -1.89 -17.44
C VAL A 115 3.49 -0.86 -16.49
N VAL A 116 4.33 -1.29 -15.57
CA VAL A 116 5.05 -0.40 -14.63
C VAL A 116 6.19 0.29 -15.35
N ASP A 117 6.27 1.61 -15.22
CA ASP A 117 7.45 2.37 -15.66
C ASP A 117 8.67 1.91 -14.84
N PRO A 118 9.74 1.40 -15.49
CA PRO A 118 10.95 0.97 -14.78
C PRO A 118 11.55 2.06 -13.90
N ALA A 119 11.46 3.33 -14.32
CA ALA A 119 11.94 4.46 -13.53
C ALA A 119 11.17 4.61 -12.22
N ARG A 120 9.89 4.25 -12.20
CA ARG A 120 9.05 4.33 -10.99
C ARG A 120 9.46 3.30 -9.94
N ALA A 121 9.79 2.08 -10.35
CA ALA A 121 10.21 1.02 -9.43
C ALA A 121 11.64 1.25 -8.88
N GLN A 122 12.50 1.90 -9.66
CA GLN A 122 13.91 2.08 -9.29
C GLN A 122 14.08 2.84 -7.98
N GLY A 123 14.64 2.16 -6.97
CA GLY A 123 14.93 2.72 -5.66
C GLY A 123 13.71 2.89 -4.75
N LEU A 124 12.49 2.54 -5.20
CA LEU A 124 11.27 2.67 -4.42
C LEU A 124 11.31 1.76 -3.18
N PRO A 125 11.19 2.32 -1.96
CA PRO A 125 11.10 1.51 -0.74
C PRO A 125 9.76 0.78 -0.67
N ILE A 126 9.82 -0.55 -0.51
CA ILE A 126 8.62 -1.39 -0.38
C ILE A 126 8.81 -2.32 0.82
N TYR A 127 7.92 -2.24 1.80
CA TYR A 127 7.85 -3.19 2.90
C TYR A 127 6.72 -4.19 2.62
N LEU A 128 7.10 -5.41 2.26
CA LEU A 128 6.20 -6.48 1.88
C LEU A 128 6.01 -7.45 3.04
N MET A 129 4.80 -7.58 3.56
CA MET A 129 4.47 -8.52 4.63
C MET A 129 3.43 -9.54 4.19
N HIS A 130 3.67 -10.82 4.49
CA HIS A 130 2.75 -11.90 4.15
C HIS A 130 2.83 -13.05 5.15
N GLY A 131 1.69 -13.66 5.44
CA GLY A 131 1.63 -14.83 6.30
C GLY A 131 1.95 -16.11 5.53
N ALA A 132 2.82 -16.97 6.09
CA ALA A 132 3.16 -18.26 5.48
C ALA A 132 1.96 -19.22 5.42
N LEU A 133 0.97 -19.01 6.29
CA LEU A 133 -0.27 -19.81 6.35
C LEU A 133 -1.46 -19.10 5.70
N ASP A 134 -1.22 -18.11 4.84
CA ASP A 134 -2.30 -17.42 4.14
C ASP A 134 -3.05 -18.40 3.24
N TRP A 135 -4.33 -18.61 3.56
CA TRP A 135 -5.20 -19.54 2.87
C TRP A 135 -5.87 -18.94 1.63
N MET A 136 -5.91 -17.61 1.54
CA MET A 136 -6.53 -16.90 0.43
C MET A 136 -5.53 -16.61 -0.68
N PHE A 137 -4.36 -16.08 -0.31
CA PHE A 137 -3.25 -15.85 -1.24
C PHE A 137 -2.04 -16.65 -0.79
N PRO A 138 -1.69 -17.74 -1.49
CA PRO A 138 -0.52 -18.54 -1.15
C PRO A 138 0.73 -17.66 -1.00
N VAL A 139 1.58 -18.00 -0.05
CA VAL A 139 2.81 -17.24 0.23
C VAL A 139 3.74 -17.10 -0.99
N SER A 140 3.66 -18.03 -1.94
CA SER A 140 4.37 -17.94 -3.23
C SER A 140 4.07 -16.67 -4.01
N VAL A 141 2.85 -16.12 -3.88
CA VAL A 141 2.46 -14.85 -4.51
C VAL A 141 3.31 -13.68 -3.99
N ALA A 142 3.56 -13.64 -2.68
CA ALA A 142 4.42 -12.63 -2.07
C ALA A 142 5.90 -12.84 -2.42
N GLN A 143 6.35 -14.10 -2.51
CA GLN A 143 7.71 -14.44 -2.94
C GLN A 143 7.95 -14.01 -4.39
N GLU A 144 6.97 -14.21 -5.28
CA GLU A 144 7.01 -13.73 -6.67
C GLU A 144 7.04 -12.20 -6.73
N ALA A 145 6.22 -11.51 -5.92
CA ALA A 145 6.23 -10.06 -5.83
C ALA A 145 7.60 -9.54 -5.38
N ASN A 146 8.18 -10.12 -4.33
CA ASN A 146 9.53 -9.77 -3.87
C ASN A 146 10.56 -9.92 -4.98
N THR A 147 10.55 -11.04 -5.70
CA THR A 147 11.48 -11.31 -6.80
C THR A 147 11.31 -10.30 -7.93
N ALA A 148 10.09 -10.07 -8.39
CA ALA A 148 9.81 -9.18 -9.52
C ALA A 148 10.13 -7.72 -9.20
N LEU A 149 9.72 -7.23 -8.03
CA LEU A 149 9.97 -5.84 -7.60
C LEU A 149 11.45 -5.59 -7.35
N SER A 150 12.16 -6.54 -6.74
CA SER A 150 13.61 -6.45 -6.53
C SER A 150 14.37 -6.43 -7.87
N ALA A 151 13.96 -7.26 -8.82
CA ALA A 151 14.54 -7.28 -10.17
C ALA A 151 14.30 -5.96 -10.91
N ALA A 152 13.18 -5.28 -10.66
CA ALA A 152 12.88 -3.95 -11.20
C ALA A 152 13.63 -2.81 -10.50
N GLY A 153 14.45 -3.11 -9.49
CA GLY A 153 15.29 -2.13 -8.78
C GLY A 153 14.65 -1.50 -7.55
N ALA A 154 13.48 -1.98 -7.10
CA ALA A 154 12.88 -1.54 -5.84
C ALA A 154 13.72 -2.00 -4.64
N LYS A 155 13.68 -1.21 -3.56
CA LYS A 155 14.30 -1.55 -2.27
C LYS A 155 13.28 -2.30 -1.42
N VAL A 156 13.17 -3.62 -1.64
CA VAL A 156 12.18 -4.46 -0.96
C VAL A 156 12.74 -4.99 0.36
N VAL A 157 11.98 -4.77 1.44
CA VAL A 157 12.12 -5.50 2.70
C VAL A 157 10.96 -6.50 2.75
N TYR A 158 11.26 -7.78 2.62
CA TYR A 158 10.26 -8.86 2.65
C TYR A 158 10.20 -9.53 4.02
N ARG A 159 8.98 -9.63 4.55
CA ARG A 159 8.70 -10.29 5.83
C ARG A 159 7.65 -11.37 5.64
N GLU A 160 8.10 -12.61 5.62
CA GLU A 160 7.27 -13.80 5.71
C GLU A 160 7.07 -14.15 7.19
N ILE A 161 5.83 -14.23 7.64
CA ILE A 161 5.49 -14.50 9.04
C ILE A 161 4.98 -15.93 9.16
N GLU A 162 5.78 -16.79 9.76
CA GLU A 162 5.63 -18.25 9.77
C GLU A 162 4.24 -18.71 10.27
N ASN A 163 3.71 -18.10 11.31
CA ASN A 163 2.46 -18.53 11.94
C ASN A 163 1.28 -17.60 11.66
N LEU A 164 1.39 -16.75 10.63
CA LEU A 164 0.33 -15.82 10.26
C LEU A 164 -0.49 -16.40 9.09
N SER A 165 -1.80 -16.35 9.24
CA SER A 165 -2.78 -16.63 8.19
C SER A 165 -3.07 -15.37 7.36
N HIS A 166 -4.25 -15.29 6.71
CA HIS A 166 -4.67 -14.10 5.97
C HIS A 166 -5.01 -12.95 6.93
N SER A 167 -4.00 -12.22 7.35
CA SER A 167 -4.09 -11.15 8.36
C SER A 167 -2.91 -10.18 8.25
N TYR A 168 -2.83 -9.21 9.17
CA TYR A 168 -1.76 -8.20 9.30
C TYR A 168 -1.42 -7.96 10.78
#